data_3e3ebb0c22108507df77211fd6ed0123
#
_entry.id   3e3ebb0c22108507df77211fd6ed0123
#
_cell.length_a   1.000
_cell.length_b   1.000
_cell.length_c   1.000
_cell.angle_alpha   90.00
_cell.angle_beta   90.00
_cell.angle_gamma   90.00
#
_symmetry.space_group_name_H-M   'P 1'
#
loop_
_entity.id
_entity.type
_entity.pdbx_description
1 polymer ?
#
loop_
_entity_poly.entity_id
_entity_poly.type
_entity_poly.pdbx_seq_one_letter_code
_entity_poly.pdbx_strand_id
1 'polypeptide(L)'
;MDPILKLQNGSDVRGVAVEGVADEPVTLTPEYANRIVQAFVLWLSKKSGKKASELKIAVGHDSRISAPMLKQQALMAIVAQGATAVDCSMATTPAMFMSLVYEETKYDGSMMITASHLPFNRNGIKFFEPENGGMEKKDLTDMLKIACELTEQIADISSVEKFDLVSLYAENLCTKIREGINSKDNYDKPLTGNHIVVDAGNGAGGFFAQKVLAQLGADTTGSLYLDPDGHFPNHIPNPENKEAMDAIRGAVLNNKADLGLIFDTDVDRMSAVFSDGQEVNRDALIAMMAAILVKDYPNSTIVTDSVTSDKLTAFLEGELHLKHHRFQRGYKNVINECKRLNEEGVVSPLAIETSGHGALKENYYLDDGAYMAVKLLIAAAKTKAEGKILNSLIEKLEPQFETAEYRLKLKGEDFKAYGAKVLEAFTARAKEKGYHIVTPNYEGVRISFKGEANGWALLRQSLHDPNMPLNVEGNGEGDCAKITAMMKELLSGFDQLDISVFDK
;
A
#
# COMPACT_ATOMS: atom_id res chain seq x y z
N MET A 1 28.30 10.20 -2.31
CA MET A 1 27.05 9.99 -3.11
C MET A 1 26.28 11.30 -3.07
N ASP A 2 25.79 11.78 -4.23
CA ASP A 2 24.99 13.01 -4.30
C ASP A 2 23.77 12.91 -3.37
N PRO A 3 23.39 13.97 -2.62
CA PRO A 3 22.24 13.97 -1.73
C PRO A 3 20.92 13.56 -2.43
N ILE A 4 20.71 13.95 -3.69
CA ILE A 4 19.51 13.59 -4.46
C ILE A 4 19.38 12.06 -4.63
N LEU A 5 20.49 11.36 -4.86
CA LEU A 5 20.45 9.89 -5.00
C LEU A 5 20.09 9.16 -3.70
N LYS A 6 20.31 9.80 -2.55
CA LYS A 6 19.91 9.24 -1.25
C LYS A 6 18.40 9.34 -0.98
N LEU A 7 17.68 10.15 -1.77
CA LEU A 7 16.22 10.26 -1.67
C LEU A 7 15.47 9.10 -2.32
N GLN A 8 16.17 8.22 -3.06
CA GLN A 8 15.53 7.04 -3.63
C GLN A 8 15.12 6.04 -2.56
N ASN A 9 13.84 5.74 -2.51
CA ASN A 9 13.26 4.70 -1.67
C ASN A 9 12.41 3.76 -2.54
N GLY A 10 12.99 2.64 -2.95
CA GLY A 10 12.34 1.76 -3.92
C GLY A 10 12.10 2.46 -5.27
N SER A 11 10.85 2.55 -5.66
CA SER A 11 10.36 3.25 -6.86
C SER A 11 9.91 4.69 -6.60
N ASP A 12 10.04 5.18 -5.35
CA ASP A 12 9.58 6.50 -4.93
C ASP A 12 10.75 7.38 -4.48
N VAL A 13 10.54 8.69 -4.48
CA VAL A 13 11.37 9.66 -3.79
C VAL A 13 10.82 9.85 -2.37
N ARG A 14 11.68 9.79 -1.34
CA ARG A 14 11.32 10.02 0.07
C ARG A 14 12.40 10.82 0.79
N GLY A 15 11.98 11.71 1.68
CA GLY A 15 12.92 12.47 2.51
C GLY A 15 12.23 13.21 3.65
N VAL A 16 13.02 13.84 4.52
CA VAL A 16 12.55 14.82 5.50
C VAL A 16 12.32 16.12 4.76
N ALA A 17 11.09 16.64 4.78
CA ALA A 17 10.70 17.83 4.03
C ALA A 17 10.46 19.06 4.90
N VAL A 18 10.26 18.87 6.22
CA VAL A 18 10.16 19.96 7.20
C VAL A 18 10.91 19.58 8.48
N GLU A 19 11.37 20.58 9.20
CA GLU A 19 11.97 20.45 10.53
C GLU A 19 10.91 20.05 11.57
N GLY A 20 11.36 19.68 12.76
CA GLY A 20 10.47 19.42 13.90
C GLY A 20 10.72 18.08 14.61
N VAL A 21 11.58 17.23 14.08
CA VAL A 21 12.03 15.99 14.72
C VAL A 21 13.54 16.10 15.00
N ALA A 22 13.93 15.83 16.24
CA ALA A 22 15.34 15.89 16.64
C ALA A 22 16.17 14.89 15.82
N ASP A 23 17.38 15.31 15.44
CA ASP A 23 18.34 14.51 14.65
C ASP A 23 17.85 14.09 13.25
N GLU A 24 16.75 14.68 12.74
CA GLU A 24 16.26 14.48 11.38
C GLU A 24 16.33 15.78 10.56
N PRO A 25 17.48 16.13 9.98
CA PRO A 25 17.60 17.32 9.14
C PRO A 25 16.79 17.19 7.85
N VAL A 26 16.36 18.33 7.29
CA VAL A 26 15.67 18.36 5.99
C VAL A 26 16.60 17.83 4.90
N THR A 27 16.10 16.85 4.15
CA THR A 27 16.80 16.17 3.04
C THR A 27 16.09 16.33 1.70
N LEU A 28 14.75 16.44 1.70
CA LEU A 28 13.95 16.75 0.51
C LEU A 28 13.64 18.25 0.50
N THR A 29 14.59 19.01 -0.04
CA THR A 29 14.46 20.47 -0.15
C THR A 29 13.59 20.89 -1.33
N PRO A 30 13.05 22.15 -1.35
CA PRO A 30 12.36 22.72 -2.51
C PRO A 30 13.20 22.63 -3.80
N GLU A 31 14.49 22.99 -3.71
CA GLU A 31 15.42 22.88 -4.83
C GLU A 31 15.54 21.45 -5.37
N TYR A 32 15.69 20.46 -4.49
CA TYR A 32 15.82 19.07 -4.94
C TYR A 32 14.52 18.56 -5.57
N ALA A 33 13.36 18.93 -5.01
CA ALA A 33 12.07 18.60 -5.61
C ALA A 33 11.94 19.19 -7.02
N ASN A 34 12.33 20.46 -7.22
CA ASN A 34 12.34 21.12 -8.51
C ASN A 34 13.24 20.39 -9.52
N ARG A 35 14.48 20.09 -9.17
CA ARG A 35 15.44 19.38 -10.02
C ARG A 35 14.98 17.97 -10.38
N ILE A 36 14.38 17.24 -9.44
CA ILE A 36 13.83 15.89 -9.64
C ILE A 36 12.66 15.93 -10.61
N VAL A 37 11.76 16.91 -10.49
CA VAL A 37 10.62 17.04 -11.40
C VAL A 37 11.05 17.48 -12.79
N GLN A 38 12.05 18.38 -12.92
CA GLN A 38 12.64 18.66 -14.24
C GLN A 38 13.17 17.37 -14.89
N ALA A 39 13.89 16.55 -14.12
CA ALA A 39 14.42 15.28 -14.60
C ALA A 39 13.31 14.31 -15.03
N PHE A 40 12.17 14.31 -14.34
CA PHE A 40 11.00 13.52 -14.76
C PHE A 40 10.47 13.98 -16.12
N VAL A 41 10.32 15.28 -16.36
CA VAL A 41 9.88 15.80 -17.66
C VAL A 41 10.83 15.37 -18.77
N LEU A 42 12.15 15.51 -18.55
CA LEU A 42 13.18 15.12 -19.53
C LEU A 42 13.19 13.61 -19.79
N TRP A 43 13.08 12.82 -18.73
CA TRP A 43 13.01 11.35 -18.81
C TRP A 43 11.75 10.91 -19.58
N LEU A 44 10.60 11.50 -19.26
CA LEU A 44 9.31 11.19 -19.90
C LEU A 44 9.32 11.57 -21.39
N SER A 45 9.86 12.75 -21.73
CA SER A 45 10.06 13.20 -23.10
C SER A 45 10.90 12.20 -23.90
N LYS A 46 12.02 11.76 -23.33
CA LYS A 46 12.88 10.75 -23.95
C LYS A 46 12.18 9.41 -24.13
N LYS A 47 11.46 8.94 -23.09
CA LYS A 47 10.79 7.63 -23.08
C LYS A 47 9.63 7.60 -24.07
N SER A 48 8.79 8.65 -24.10
CA SER A 48 7.63 8.73 -24.99
C SER A 48 7.96 9.14 -26.43
N GLY A 49 9.17 9.68 -26.66
CA GLY A 49 9.54 10.27 -27.95
C GLY A 49 8.85 11.60 -28.25
N LYS A 50 8.08 12.16 -27.32
CA LYS A 50 7.42 13.48 -27.45
C LYS A 50 8.37 14.59 -27.00
N LYS A 51 8.25 15.78 -27.61
CA LYS A 51 8.91 16.98 -27.08
C LYS A 51 8.28 17.38 -25.74
N ALA A 52 9.03 18.04 -24.87
CA ALA A 52 8.48 18.51 -23.59
C ALA A 52 7.24 19.39 -23.79
N SER A 53 7.21 20.24 -24.84
CA SER A 53 6.05 21.08 -25.17
C SER A 53 4.78 20.34 -25.62
N GLU A 54 4.89 19.05 -25.86
CA GLU A 54 3.75 18.17 -26.22
C GLU A 54 3.26 17.36 -25.01
N LEU A 55 3.96 17.45 -23.87
CA LEU A 55 3.61 16.72 -22.65
C LEU A 55 2.62 17.53 -21.79
N LYS A 56 1.60 16.84 -21.26
CA LYS A 56 0.69 17.35 -20.24
C LYS A 56 0.86 16.51 -18.99
N ILE A 57 1.29 17.13 -17.87
CA ILE A 57 1.70 16.44 -16.65
C ILE A 57 0.90 16.98 -15.46
N ALA A 58 0.26 16.07 -14.72
CA ALA A 58 -0.54 16.41 -13.56
C ALA A 58 0.25 16.30 -12.25
N VAL A 59 -0.06 17.18 -11.30
CA VAL A 59 0.52 17.20 -9.94
C VAL A 59 -0.60 17.21 -8.91
N GLY A 60 -0.62 16.20 -8.05
CA GLY A 60 -1.51 16.12 -6.91
C GLY A 60 -0.71 15.93 -5.61
N HIS A 61 -1.38 16.12 -4.47
CA HIS A 61 -0.76 15.94 -3.16
C HIS A 61 -1.77 15.47 -2.11
N ASP A 62 -1.26 14.85 -1.04
CA ASP A 62 -2.02 14.52 0.15
C ASP A 62 -2.10 15.71 1.15
N SER A 63 -2.51 15.43 2.39
CA SER A 63 -2.71 16.46 3.42
C SER A 63 -1.43 17.01 4.06
N ARG A 64 -0.23 16.49 3.73
CA ARG A 64 1.03 16.80 4.41
C ARG A 64 1.36 18.29 4.37
N ILE A 65 1.88 18.81 5.49
CA ILE A 65 2.16 20.26 5.67
C ILE A 65 3.17 20.82 4.67
N SER A 66 4.10 19.98 4.17
CA SER A 66 5.08 20.37 3.15
C SER A 66 4.55 20.30 1.71
N ALA A 67 3.36 19.72 1.50
CA ALA A 67 2.83 19.46 0.16
C ALA A 67 2.63 20.73 -0.68
N PRO A 68 2.11 21.86 -0.16
CA PRO A 68 1.94 23.08 -0.97
C PRO A 68 3.25 23.61 -1.53
N MET A 69 4.32 23.60 -0.72
CA MET A 69 5.65 24.02 -1.14
C MET A 69 6.23 23.13 -2.23
N LEU A 70 6.20 21.82 -2.03
CA LEU A 70 6.71 20.85 -3.01
C LEU A 70 5.90 20.88 -4.31
N LYS A 71 4.56 21.05 -4.23
CA LYS A 71 3.70 21.22 -5.40
C LYS A 71 4.08 22.46 -6.21
N GLN A 72 4.30 23.58 -5.54
CA GLN A 72 4.75 24.80 -6.21
C GLN A 72 6.02 24.56 -7.02
N GLN A 73 7.00 23.91 -6.42
CA GLN A 73 8.26 23.58 -7.09
C GLN A 73 8.07 22.60 -8.27
N ALA A 74 7.20 21.63 -8.11
CA ALA A 74 6.86 20.70 -9.18
C ALA A 74 6.22 21.40 -10.38
N LEU A 75 5.24 22.27 -10.15
CA LEU A 75 4.59 23.06 -11.21
C LEU A 75 5.58 23.97 -11.93
N MET A 76 6.43 24.68 -11.18
CA MET A 76 7.50 25.54 -11.76
C MET A 76 8.44 24.72 -12.64
N ALA A 77 8.86 23.54 -12.17
CA ALA A 77 9.78 22.67 -12.90
C ALA A 77 9.18 22.17 -14.23
N ILE A 78 7.90 21.77 -14.24
CA ILE A 78 7.20 21.32 -15.44
C ILE A 78 7.13 22.45 -16.46
N VAL A 79 6.68 23.63 -16.03
CA VAL A 79 6.54 24.81 -16.91
C VAL A 79 7.91 25.27 -17.42
N ALA A 80 8.94 25.28 -16.59
CA ALA A 80 10.31 25.67 -16.99
C ALA A 80 10.90 24.75 -18.07
N GLN A 81 10.50 23.46 -18.08
CA GLN A 81 10.88 22.51 -19.13
C GLN A 81 10.02 22.63 -20.41
N GLY A 82 9.05 23.56 -20.42
CA GLY A 82 8.16 23.82 -21.55
C GLY A 82 6.97 22.87 -21.65
N ALA A 83 6.74 22.01 -20.66
CA ALA A 83 5.58 21.12 -20.60
C ALA A 83 4.34 21.82 -20.00
N THR A 84 3.15 21.32 -20.31
CA THR A 84 1.92 21.79 -19.70
C THR A 84 1.73 21.15 -18.33
N ALA A 85 1.66 21.97 -17.28
CA ALA A 85 1.36 21.55 -15.92
C ALA A 85 -0.14 21.61 -15.64
N VAL A 86 -0.67 20.64 -14.87
CA VAL A 86 -2.03 20.63 -14.33
C VAL A 86 -1.98 20.47 -12.81
N ASP A 87 -2.56 21.43 -12.07
CA ASP A 87 -2.68 21.37 -10.61
C ASP A 87 -3.97 20.64 -10.22
N CYS A 88 -3.83 19.39 -9.77
CA CYS A 88 -4.95 18.59 -9.22
C CYS A 88 -5.23 18.86 -7.74
N SER A 89 -4.45 19.74 -7.10
CA SER A 89 -4.60 20.10 -5.69
C SER A 89 -4.56 18.87 -4.77
N MET A 90 -5.45 18.79 -3.75
CA MET A 90 -5.62 17.60 -2.93
C MET A 90 -6.11 16.45 -3.79
N ALA A 91 -5.36 15.34 -3.78
CA ALA A 91 -5.66 14.15 -4.57
C ALA A 91 -5.28 12.88 -3.80
N THR A 92 -5.50 11.73 -4.41
CA THR A 92 -5.07 10.44 -3.89
C THR A 92 -4.10 9.78 -4.86
N THR A 93 -3.26 8.88 -4.37
CA THR A 93 -2.33 8.11 -5.21
C THR A 93 -3.07 7.39 -6.35
N PRO A 94 -4.18 6.66 -6.09
CA PRO A 94 -4.92 6.02 -7.18
C PRO A 94 -5.57 7.03 -8.16
N ALA A 95 -6.08 8.16 -7.70
CA ALA A 95 -6.63 9.17 -8.59
C ALA A 95 -5.56 9.72 -9.55
N MET A 96 -4.35 9.98 -9.06
CA MET A 96 -3.24 10.46 -9.88
C MET A 96 -2.83 9.45 -10.95
N PHE A 97 -2.81 8.14 -10.61
CA PHE A 97 -2.62 7.10 -11.63
C PHE A 97 -3.77 7.12 -12.66
N MET A 98 -5.03 7.15 -12.19
CA MET A 98 -6.20 7.10 -13.07
C MET A 98 -6.30 8.30 -14.01
N SER A 99 -5.62 9.42 -13.70
CA SER A 99 -5.52 10.57 -14.60
C SER A 99 -4.82 10.26 -15.93
N LEU A 100 -4.06 9.17 -16.00
CA LEU A 100 -3.43 8.67 -17.23
C LEU A 100 -4.39 7.80 -18.06
N VAL A 101 -5.45 7.29 -17.42
CA VAL A 101 -6.38 6.29 -17.98
C VAL A 101 -7.69 6.90 -18.44
N TYR A 102 -8.26 7.84 -17.68
CA TYR A 102 -9.55 8.45 -18.01
C TYR A 102 -9.51 9.23 -19.32
N GLU A 103 -10.58 9.11 -20.12
CA GLU A 103 -10.70 9.81 -21.41
C GLU A 103 -10.65 11.34 -21.26
N GLU A 104 -11.17 11.85 -20.14
CA GLU A 104 -11.23 13.28 -19.83
C GLU A 104 -9.86 13.89 -19.55
N THR A 105 -8.90 13.07 -19.19
CA THR A 105 -7.56 13.53 -18.78
C THR A 105 -6.47 13.01 -19.71
N LYS A 106 -6.27 11.69 -19.77
CA LYS A 106 -5.22 11.02 -20.59
C LYS A 106 -3.88 11.74 -20.55
N TYR A 107 -3.45 12.17 -19.36
CA TYR A 107 -2.20 12.90 -19.22
C TYR A 107 -1.01 12.02 -19.61
N ASP A 108 0.06 12.62 -20.08
CA ASP A 108 1.30 11.94 -20.48
C ASP A 108 2.09 11.45 -19.26
N GLY A 109 1.91 12.09 -18.12
CA GLY A 109 2.48 11.71 -16.85
C GLY A 109 1.74 12.35 -15.70
N SER A 110 1.90 11.79 -14.52
CA SER A 110 1.40 12.39 -13.29
C SER A 110 2.32 12.11 -12.11
N MET A 111 2.17 12.89 -11.06
CA MET A 111 2.90 12.67 -9.82
C MET A 111 2.03 12.94 -8.61
N MET A 112 2.26 12.14 -7.57
CA MET A 112 1.64 12.29 -6.26
C MET A 112 2.68 12.69 -5.23
N ILE A 113 2.50 13.86 -4.61
CA ILE A 113 3.32 14.34 -3.51
C ILE A 113 2.76 13.74 -2.22
N THR A 114 3.46 12.75 -1.70
CA THR A 114 3.04 11.97 -0.53
C THR A 114 4.22 11.24 0.10
N ALA A 115 4.11 10.91 1.37
CA ALA A 115 4.95 9.94 2.04
C ALA A 115 4.14 8.82 2.68
N SER A 116 2.92 8.53 2.15
CA SER A 116 2.03 7.52 2.69
C SER A 116 1.83 7.74 4.21
N HIS A 117 1.97 6.71 5.02
CA HIS A 117 1.78 6.74 6.48
C HIS A 117 3.00 7.22 7.30
N LEU A 118 4.06 7.71 6.66
CA LEU A 118 5.24 8.18 7.38
C LEU A 118 4.93 9.43 8.23
N PRO A 119 5.75 9.75 9.27
CA PRO A 119 5.56 10.90 10.14
C PRO A 119 5.38 12.23 9.39
N PHE A 120 4.81 13.23 10.06
CA PHE A 120 4.42 14.54 9.51
C PHE A 120 5.55 15.30 8.82
N ASN A 121 6.80 15.10 9.29
CA ASN A 121 7.99 15.76 8.76
C ASN A 121 8.53 15.14 7.47
N ARG A 122 8.04 13.97 7.09
CA ARG A 122 8.41 13.26 5.85
C ARG A 122 7.52 13.69 4.69
N ASN A 123 8.08 13.69 3.49
CA ASN A 123 7.32 13.75 2.25
C ASN A 123 8.08 13.02 1.13
N GLY A 124 7.49 12.98 -0.04
CA GLY A 124 8.07 12.30 -1.19
C GLY A 124 7.31 12.58 -2.47
N ILE A 125 7.68 11.90 -3.54
CA ILE A 125 7.02 11.98 -4.83
C ILE A 125 6.94 10.58 -5.42
N LYS A 126 5.73 10.14 -5.75
CA LYS A 126 5.46 8.97 -6.61
C LYS A 126 5.23 9.48 -8.03
N PHE A 127 5.81 8.80 -9.02
CA PHE A 127 5.68 9.16 -10.43
C PHE A 127 4.92 8.08 -11.19
N PHE A 128 4.07 8.51 -12.10
CA PHE A 128 3.26 7.64 -12.94
C PHE A 128 3.43 7.98 -14.42
N GLU A 129 3.44 6.95 -15.25
CA GLU A 129 3.52 7.05 -16.70
C GLU A 129 2.67 5.96 -17.37
N PRO A 130 2.17 6.16 -18.61
CA PRO A 130 1.13 5.30 -19.18
C PRO A 130 1.51 3.83 -19.39
N GLU A 131 2.79 3.51 -19.62
CA GLU A 131 3.19 2.16 -20.00
C GLU A 131 3.20 1.19 -18.80
N ASN A 132 3.83 1.58 -17.68
CA ASN A 132 4.02 0.72 -16.51
C ASN A 132 3.13 1.13 -15.33
N GLY A 133 2.44 2.26 -15.45
CA GLY A 133 1.74 2.87 -14.34
C GLY A 133 2.72 3.59 -13.41
N GLY A 134 2.99 3.07 -12.22
CA GLY A 134 4.03 3.61 -11.34
C GLY A 134 5.44 3.36 -11.89
N MET A 135 6.35 4.31 -11.71
CA MET A 135 7.73 4.21 -12.17
C MET A 135 8.46 3.01 -11.59
N GLU A 136 9.32 2.35 -12.36
CA GLU A 136 10.16 1.27 -11.90
C GLU A 136 11.42 1.79 -11.17
N LYS A 137 11.94 0.98 -10.22
CA LYS A 137 13.11 1.36 -9.42
C LYS A 137 14.32 1.77 -10.27
N LYS A 138 14.56 1.07 -11.38
CA LYS A 138 15.66 1.36 -12.30
C LYS A 138 15.45 2.68 -13.00
N ASP A 139 14.25 2.95 -13.48
CA ASP A 139 13.89 4.18 -14.17
C ASP A 139 14.02 5.39 -13.25
N LEU A 140 13.59 5.25 -12.00
CA LEU A 140 13.81 6.27 -10.96
C LEU A 140 15.30 6.54 -10.73
N THR A 141 16.13 5.48 -10.63
CA THR A 141 17.58 5.64 -10.49
C THR A 141 18.16 6.45 -11.65
N ASP A 142 17.78 6.14 -12.88
CA ASP A 142 18.30 6.82 -14.07
C ASP A 142 17.78 8.27 -14.15
N MET A 143 16.53 8.52 -13.77
CA MET A 143 15.97 9.86 -13.64
C MET A 143 16.69 10.71 -12.57
N LEU A 144 16.97 10.14 -11.39
CA LEU A 144 17.67 10.87 -10.33
C LEU A 144 19.11 11.22 -10.72
N LYS A 145 19.80 10.43 -11.54
CA LYS A 145 21.09 10.80 -12.11
C LYS A 145 21.00 12.05 -12.99
N ILE A 146 19.92 12.17 -13.79
CA ILE A 146 19.65 13.39 -14.57
C ILE A 146 19.46 14.57 -13.60
N ALA A 147 18.69 14.39 -12.53
CA ALA A 147 18.45 15.44 -11.54
C ALA A 147 19.74 15.97 -10.87
N CYS A 148 20.78 15.12 -10.70
CA CYS A 148 22.07 15.54 -10.14
C CYS A 148 22.79 16.59 -11.01
N GLU A 149 22.56 16.57 -12.31
CA GLU A 149 23.22 17.49 -13.26
C GLU A 149 22.43 18.80 -13.50
N LEU A 150 21.21 18.90 -12.94
CA LEU A 150 20.34 20.06 -13.13
C LEU A 150 20.50 21.07 -12.00
N THR A 151 20.06 22.30 -12.27
CA THR A 151 19.89 23.37 -11.29
C THR A 151 18.43 23.77 -11.18
N GLU A 152 18.04 24.35 -10.05
CA GLU A 152 16.68 24.86 -9.85
C GLU A 152 16.30 25.85 -10.95
N GLN A 153 15.09 25.71 -11.48
CA GLN A 153 14.53 26.64 -12.46
C GLN A 153 13.17 27.16 -11.97
N ILE A 154 13.02 28.47 -12.02
CA ILE A 154 11.81 29.17 -11.61
C ILE A 154 11.03 29.58 -12.84
N ALA A 155 9.74 29.33 -12.85
CA ALA A 155 8.81 29.75 -13.90
C ALA A 155 7.54 30.37 -13.30
N ASP A 156 6.87 31.21 -14.08
CA ASP A 156 5.55 31.71 -13.73
C ASP A 156 4.50 30.61 -13.87
N ILE A 157 3.80 30.33 -12.79
CA ILE A 157 2.74 29.31 -12.71
C ILE A 157 1.34 29.92 -12.58
N SER A 158 1.19 31.21 -12.78
CA SER A 158 -0.10 31.91 -12.62
C SER A 158 -1.18 31.42 -13.60
N SER A 159 -0.79 30.87 -14.74
CA SER A 159 -1.67 30.33 -15.79
C SER A 159 -1.83 28.80 -15.74
N VAL A 160 -1.31 28.13 -14.72
CA VAL A 160 -1.46 26.66 -14.59
C VAL A 160 -2.93 26.31 -14.41
N GLU A 161 -3.41 25.38 -15.23
CA GLU A 161 -4.76 24.83 -15.17
C GLU A 161 -4.98 24.10 -13.83
N LYS A 162 -6.14 24.33 -13.20
CA LYS A 162 -6.58 23.53 -12.04
C LYS A 162 -7.65 22.55 -12.50
N PHE A 163 -7.55 21.32 -12.02
CA PHE A 163 -8.49 20.25 -12.34
C PHE A 163 -8.93 19.48 -11.10
N ASP A 164 -10.24 19.37 -10.87
CA ASP A 164 -10.80 18.58 -9.75
C ASP A 164 -10.80 17.08 -10.08
N LEU A 165 -9.63 16.49 -10.00
CA LEU A 165 -9.43 15.06 -10.31
C LEU A 165 -10.14 14.14 -9.31
N VAL A 166 -10.21 14.53 -8.03
CA VAL A 166 -10.87 13.73 -6.99
C VAL A 166 -12.36 13.59 -7.24
N SER A 167 -13.02 14.62 -7.75
CA SER A 167 -14.44 14.53 -8.13
C SER A 167 -14.68 13.58 -9.30
N LEU A 168 -13.83 13.63 -10.34
CA LEU A 168 -13.87 12.69 -11.46
C LEU A 168 -13.64 11.24 -10.97
N TYR A 169 -12.64 11.03 -10.12
CA TYR A 169 -12.34 9.72 -9.55
C TYR A 169 -13.51 9.20 -8.71
N ALA A 170 -14.09 10.03 -7.83
CA ALA A 170 -15.26 9.68 -7.01
C ALA A 170 -16.47 9.30 -7.87
N GLU A 171 -16.75 10.03 -8.95
CA GLU A 171 -17.85 9.73 -9.87
C GLU A 171 -17.66 8.35 -10.56
N ASN A 172 -16.43 8.04 -10.97
CA ASN A 172 -16.10 6.73 -11.52
C ASN A 172 -16.31 5.62 -10.48
N LEU A 173 -15.88 5.81 -9.21
CA LEU A 173 -16.13 4.86 -8.13
C LEU A 173 -17.64 4.69 -7.87
N CYS A 174 -18.42 5.78 -7.86
CA CYS A 174 -19.89 5.72 -7.73
C CYS A 174 -20.52 4.91 -8.87
N THR A 175 -20.05 5.13 -10.09
CA THR A 175 -20.52 4.37 -11.27
C THR A 175 -20.24 2.87 -11.12
N LYS A 176 -19.02 2.50 -10.69
CA LYS A 176 -18.66 1.10 -10.43
C LYS A 176 -19.54 0.46 -9.33
N ILE A 177 -19.86 1.22 -8.27
CA ILE A 177 -20.76 0.72 -7.20
C ILE A 177 -22.17 0.53 -7.74
N ARG A 178 -22.72 1.49 -8.49
CA ARG A 178 -24.07 1.38 -9.10
C ARG A 178 -24.15 0.17 -10.03
N GLU A 179 -23.22 0.04 -10.95
CA GLU A 179 -23.15 -1.09 -11.89
C GLU A 179 -22.97 -2.41 -11.17
N GLY A 180 -22.09 -2.46 -10.16
CA GLY A 180 -21.77 -3.67 -9.42
C GLY A 180 -22.91 -4.18 -8.55
N ILE A 181 -23.66 -3.28 -7.90
CA ILE A 181 -24.87 -3.64 -7.12
C ILE A 181 -26.04 -3.89 -8.04
N ASN A 182 -26.21 -3.05 -9.07
CA ASN A 182 -27.29 -3.11 -10.05
C ASN A 182 -28.70 -3.23 -9.42
N SER A 183 -28.97 -2.36 -8.44
CA SER A 183 -30.25 -2.35 -7.71
C SER A 183 -31.40 -2.02 -8.65
N LYS A 184 -32.44 -2.86 -8.64
CA LYS A 184 -33.65 -2.65 -9.44
C LYS A 184 -34.55 -1.54 -8.90
N ASP A 185 -34.53 -1.39 -7.57
CA ASP A 185 -35.45 -0.46 -6.87
C ASP A 185 -34.84 0.92 -6.66
N ASN A 186 -33.51 1.01 -6.58
CA ASN A 186 -32.81 2.27 -6.29
C ASN A 186 -31.39 2.27 -6.90
N TYR A 187 -31.33 2.34 -8.24
CA TYR A 187 -30.05 2.32 -8.96
C TYR A 187 -29.16 3.51 -8.62
N ASP A 188 -29.73 4.72 -8.50
CA ASP A 188 -28.95 5.95 -8.29
C ASP A 188 -28.35 6.01 -6.88
N LYS A 189 -29.06 5.47 -5.89
CA LYS A 189 -28.67 5.47 -4.48
C LYS A 189 -28.71 4.08 -3.86
N PRO A 190 -27.89 3.13 -4.37
CA PRO A 190 -27.97 1.72 -4.01
C PRO A 190 -27.56 1.43 -2.56
N LEU A 191 -26.95 2.38 -1.86
CA LEU A 191 -26.53 2.26 -0.46
C LEU A 191 -27.50 2.87 0.53
N THR A 192 -28.71 3.28 0.07
CA THR A 192 -29.75 3.81 0.97
C THR A 192 -30.10 2.78 2.06
N GLY A 193 -30.13 3.23 3.31
CA GLY A 193 -30.40 2.37 4.48
C GLY A 193 -29.18 1.57 4.96
N ASN A 194 -27.98 1.87 4.45
CA ASN A 194 -26.73 1.39 5.03
C ASN A 194 -26.06 2.52 5.82
N HIS A 195 -25.54 2.19 6.98
CA HIS A 195 -24.75 3.08 7.82
C HIS A 195 -23.27 2.67 7.71
N ILE A 196 -22.44 3.50 7.07
CA ILE A 196 -21.04 3.19 6.78
C ILE A 196 -20.18 4.34 7.25
N VAL A 197 -19.30 4.08 8.21
CA VAL A 197 -18.38 5.09 8.75
C VAL A 197 -17.01 4.98 8.10
N VAL A 198 -16.36 6.11 7.90
CA VAL A 198 -15.01 6.19 7.30
C VAL A 198 -14.07 6.85 8.30
N ASP A 199 -12.88 6.29 8.45
CA ASP A 199 -11.74 6.94 9.07
C ASP A 199 -10.74 7.34 7.98
N ALA A 200 -10.57 8.64 7.77
CA ALA A 200 -9.64 9.18 6.79
C ALA A 200 -8.27 9.55 7.40
N GLY A 201 -8.08 9.37 8.71
CA GLY A 201 -6.82 9.65 9.41
C GLY A 201 -6.27 11.06 9.17
N ASN A 202 -7.13 12.06 8.90
CA ASN A 202 -6.74 13.40 8.45
C ASN A 202 -5.94 13.44 7.14
N GLY A 203 -6.00 12.37 6.33
CA GLY A 203 -5.40 12.26 5.00
C GLY A 203 -6.32 12.76 3.88
N ALA A 204 -6.12 12.25 2.69
CA ALA A 204 -6.93 12.56 1.51
C ALA A 204 -8.25 11.76 1.43
N GLY A 205 -8.46 10.76 2.29
CA GLY A 205 -9.57 9.79 2.22
C GLY A 205 -10.96 10.33 2.53
N GLY A 206 -11.09 11.55 3.07
CA GLY A 206 -12.39 12.15 3.44
C GLY A 206 -13.38 12.26 2.28
N PHE A 207 -12.90 12.36 1.05
CA PHE A 207 -13.74 12.38 -0.15
C PHE A 207 -14.63 11.14 -0.27
N PHE A 208 -14.17 9.98 0.21
CA PHE A 208 -14.92 8.73 0.09
C PHE A 208 -16.25 8.79 0.85
N ALA A 209 -16.25 9.34 2.06
CA ALA A 209 -17.48 9.57 2.81
C ALA A 209 -18.39 10.60 2.12
N GLN A 210 -17.80 11.73 1.68
CA GLN A 210 -18.56 12.89 1.21
C GLN A 210 -19.01 12.77 -0.26
N LYS A 211 -18.11 12.31 -1.16
CA LYS A 211 -18.33 12.30 -2.61
C LYS A 211 -18.70 10.90 -3.15
N VAL A 212 -18.52 9.82 -2.37
CA VAL A 212 -18.90 8.46 -2.79
C VAL A 212 -20.09 7.97 -1.96
N LEU A 213 -19.90 7.72 -0.68
CA LEU A 213 -20.94 7.09 0.16
C LEU A 213 -22.21 7.93 0.27
N ALA A 214 -22.09 9.21 0.61
CA ALA A 214 -23.24 10.12 0.74
C ALA A 214 -23.99 10.30 -0.59
N GLN A 215 -23.27 10.35 -1.72
CA GLN A 215 -23.89 10.45 -3.04
C GLN A 215 -24.69 9.19 -3.40
N LEU A 216 -24.27 8.03 -2.89
CA LEU A 216 -24.95 6.75 -3.10
C LEU A 216 -26.02 6.45 -2.04
N GLY A 217 -26.28 7.40 -1.14
CA GLY A 217 -27.39 7.35 -0.16
C GLY A 217 -27.05 6.67 1.16
N ALA A 218 -25.79 6.35 1.44
CA ALA A 218 -25.38 5.82 2.75
C ALA A 218 -25.43 6.92 3.83
N ASP A 219 -25.74 6.54 5.05
CA ASP A 219 -25.50 7.34 6.24
C ASP A 219 -24.02 7.22 6.63
N THR A 220 -23.33 8.36 6.74
CA THR A 220 -21.92 8.43 7.12
C THR A 220 -21.69 9.07 8.48
N THR A 221 -22.73 9.25 9.27
CA THR A 221 -22.68 9.85 10.61
C THR A 221 -21.74 9.05 11.51
N GLY A 222 -20.86 9.74 12.24
CA GLY A 222 -19.86 9.08 13.08
C GLY A 222 -18.55 8.72 12.36
N SER A 223 -18.40 9.09 11.08
CA SER A 223 -17.09 9.04 10.41
C SER A 223 -16.05 9.92 11.10
N LEU A 224 -14.77 9.50 11.02
CA LEU A 224 -13.69 10.08 11.80
C LEU A 224 -12.67 10.79 10.90
N TYR A 225 -12.14 11.90 11.39
CA TYR A 225 -10.94 12.58 10.88
C TYR A 225 -10.96 12.84 9.36
N LEU A 226 -12.14 13.24 8.85
CA LEU A 226 -12.40 13.47 7.43
C LEU A 226 -11.69 14.71 6.88
N ASP A 227 -11.45 15.71 7.75
CA ASP A 227 -10.80 16.95 7.37
C ASP A 227 -9.29 16.77 7.30
N PRO A 228 -8.64 17.17 6.19
CA PRO A 228 -7.20 17.03 6.01
C PRO A 228 -6.38 17.82 7.04
N ASP A 229 -5.44 17.17 7.73
CA ASP A 229 -4.47 17.81 8.60
C ASP A 229 -3.13 17.03 8.57
N GLY A 230 -2.12 17.63 7.95
CA GLY A 230 -0.81 17.01 7.76
C GLY A 230 0.03 16.83 9.04
N HIS A 231 -0.48 17.26 10.21
CA HIS A 231 0.14 16.92 11.51
C HIS A 231 -0.33 15.56 12.04
N PHE A 232 -1.42 15.01 11.50
CA PHE A 232 -2.00 13.73 11.92
C PHE A 232 -2.25 13.66 13.44
N PRO A 233 -3.03 14.58 14.02
CA PRO A 233 -3.10 14.78 15.47
C PRO A 233 -3.84 13.65 16.21
N ASN A 234 -4.58 12.80 15.50
CA ASN A 234 -5.46 11.82 16.13
C ASN A 234 -4.82 10.44 16.23
N HIS A 235 -4.26 9.93 15.15
CA HIS A 235 -3.49 8.70 15.08
C HIS A 235 -2.61 8.68 13.82
N ILE A 236 -1.66 7.77 13.76
CA ILE A 236 -0.91 7.50 12.52
C ILE A 236 -1.91 7.00 11.46
N PRO A 237 -1.99 7.66 10.28
CA PRO A 237 -2.93 7.27 9.22
C PRO A 237 -2.44 6.00 8.48
N ASN A 238 -2.53 4.87 9.16
CA ASN A 238 -2.08 3.57 8.66
C ASN A 238 -3.03 2.46 9.12
N PRO A 239 -3.69 1.73 8.21
CA PRO A 239 -4.56 0.61 8.54
C PRO A 239 -3.90 -0.57 9.29
N GLU A 240 -2.56 -0.61 9.37
CA GLU A 240 -1.84 -1.56 10.22
C GLU A 240 -1.64 -1.05 11.67
N ASN A 241 -1.88 0.24 11.92
CA ASN A 241 -1.68 0.84 13.25
C ASN A 241 -2.82 0.46 14.18
N LYS A 242 -2.47 -0.03 15.38
CA LYS A 242 -3.47 -0.49 16.34
C LYS A 242 -4.41 0.62 16.80
N GLU A 243 -3.89 1.82 17.07
CA GLU A 243 -4.69 2.97 17.53
C GLU A 243 -5.69 3.41 16.45
N ALA A 244 -5.26 3.39 15.18
CA ALA A 244 -6.12 3.67 14.04
C ALA A 244 -7.24 2.63 13.90
N MET A 245 -6.91 1.35 14.02
CA MET A 245 -7.92 0.28 13.98
C MET A 245 -8.86 0.30 15.19
N ASP A 246 -8.36 0.60 16.38
CA ASP A 246 -9.20 0.79 17.59
C ASP A 246 -10.16 1.98 17.42
N ALA A 247 -9.73 3.08 16.77
CA ALA A 247 -10.57 4.26 16.52
C ALA A 247 -11.75 3.91 15.60
N ILE A 248 -11.50 3.32 14.43
CA ILE A 248 -12.58 2.95 13.49
C ILE A 248 -13.48 1.87 14.09
N ARG A 249 -12.93 0.90 14.83
CA ARG A 249 -13.72 -0.11 15.54
C ARG A 249 -14.65 0.54 16.56
N GLY A 250 -14.13 1.49 17.33
CA GLY A 250 -14.93 2.28 18.27
C GLY A 250 -16.05 3.05 17.57
N ALA A 251 -15.78 3.66 16.41
CA ALA A 251 -16.78 4.36 15.62
C ALA A 251 -17.90 3.43 15.13
N VAL A 252 -17.55 2.24 14.62
CA VAL A 252 -18.53 1.24 14.19
C VAL A 252 -19.45 0.83 15.34
N LEU A 253 -18.88 0.43 16.47
CA LEU A 253 -19.65 -0.08 17.60
C LEU A 253 -20.51 1.00 18.26
N ASN A 254 -19.96 2.21 18.48
CA ASN A 254 -20.67 3.31 19.13
C ASN A 254 -21.84 3.85 18.29
N ASN A 255 -21.68 3.87 16.97
CA ASN A 255 -22.71 4.35 16.04
C ASN A 255 -23.60 3.21 15.52
N LYS A 256 -23.33 1.95 15.86
CA LYS A 256 -24.00 0.77 15.31
C LYS A 256 -23.97 0.75 13.79
N ALA A 257 -22.84 1.09 13.21
CA ALA A 257 -22.66 1.12 11.77
C ALA A 257 -22.61 -0.32 11.19
N ASP A 258 -23.07 -0.47 9.97
CA ASP A 258 -23.03 -1.75 9.24
C ASP A 258 -21.60 -2.12 8.85
N LEU A 259 -20.76 -1.11 8.59
CA LEU A 259 -19.38 -1.29 8.13
C LEU A 259 -18.54 -0.05 8.49
N GLY A 260 -17.28 -0.27 8.86
CA GLY A 260 -16.25 0.76 8.95
C GLY A 260 -15.21 0.57 7.86
N LEU A 261 -14.76 1.65 7.26
CA LEU A 261 -13.68 1.69 6.29
C LEU A 261 -12.58 2.61 6.81
N ILE A 262 -11.33 2.23 6.68
CA ILE A 262 -10.18 3.05 7.05
C ILE A 262 -9.18 3.09 5.91
N PHE A 263 -8.64 4.28 5.63
CA PHE A 263 -7.64 4.53 4.61
C PHE A 263 -6.35 5.07 5.21
N ASP A 264 -5.24 4.89 4.50
CA ASP A 264 -4.03 5.63 4.80
C ASP A 264 -4.06 7.03 4.17
N THR A 265 -2.98 7.78 4.35
CA THR A 265 -2.94 9.21 4.00
C THR A 265 -3.29 9.50 2.55
N ASP A 266 -2.81 8.70 1.60
CA ASP A 266 -2.93 8.89 0.15
C ASP A 266 -3.84 7.86 -0.53
N VAL A 267 -4.54 7.02 0.29
CA VAL A 267 -5.64 6.12 -0.11
C VAL A 267 -5.21 4.96 -1.00
N ASP A 268 -3.94 4.59 -1.03
CA ASP A 268 -3.51 3.38 -1.72
C ASP A 268 -3.64 2.11 -0.85
N ARG A 269 -3.99 2.27 0.44
CA ARG A 269 -4.30 1.19 1.39
C ARG A 269 -5.66 1.35 2.02
N MET A 270 -6.25 0.21 2.38
CA MET A 270 -7.47 0.20 3.17
C MET A 270 -7.50 -0.99 4.16
N SER A 271 -8.32 -0.87 5.16
CA SER A 271 -8.85 -1.95 5.98
C SER A 271 -10.31 -1.68 6.30
N ALA A 272 -10.98 -2.65 6.92
CA ALA A 272 -12.38 -2.51 7.29
C ALA A 272 -12.66 -3.10 8.67
N VAL A 273 -13.85 -2.78 9.20
CA VAL A 273 -14.38 -3.34 10.43
C VAL A 273 -15.84 -3.69 10.21
N PHE A 274 -16.22 -4.92 10.52
CA PHE A 274 -17.61 -5.37 10.46
C PHE A 274 -18.46 -4.79 11.59
N SER A 275 -19.78 -4.90 11.46
CA SER A 275 -20.76 -4.36 12.42
C SER A 275 -20.63 -4.92 13.85
N ASP A 276 -20.03 -6.09 14.01
CA ASP A 276 -19.72 -6.72 15.31
C ASP A 276 -18.38 -6.28 15.91
N GLY A 277 -17.64 -5.42 15.21
CA GLY A 277 -16.32 -4.94 15.60
C GLY A 277 -15.16 -5.85 15.20
N GLN A 278 -15.40 -6.92 14.43
CA GLN A 278 -14.32 -7.75 13.87
C GLN A 278 -13.54 -6.95 12.83
N GLU A 279 -12.23 -6.92 12.99
CA GLU A 279 -11.32 -6.25 12.06
C GLU A 279 -11.10 -7.10 10.80
N VAL A 280 -11.12 -6.42 9.65
CA VAL A 280 -10.83 -6.97 8.33
C VAL A 280 -9.55 -6.33 7.82
N ASN A 281 -8.44 -6.75 8.38
CA ASN A 281 -7.10 -6.28 8.05
C ASN A 281 -6.19 -7.48 7.78
N ARG A 282 -4.98 -7.25 7.29
CA ARG A 282 -3.97 -8.28 7.05
C ARG A 282 -4.55 -9.50 6.29
N ASP A 283 -4.39 -10.70 6.81
CA ASP A 283 -4.88 -11.95 6.21
C ASP A 283 -6.42 -11.96 6.01
N ALA A 284 -7.17 -11.33 6.91
CA ALA A 284 -8.62 -11.24 6.78
C ALA A 284 -9.05 -10.38 5.58
N LEU A 285 -8.32 -9.29 5.28
CA LEU A 285 -8.56 -8.47 4.09
C LEU A 285 -8.23 -9.25 2.81
N ILE A 286 -7.12 -9.98 2.80
CA ILE A 286 -6.74 -10.84 1.67
C ILE A 286 -7.79 -11.92 1.42
N ALA A 287 -8.21 -12.61 2.47
CA ALA A 287 -9.25 -13.64 2.41
C ALA A 287 -10.58 -13.06 1.88
N MET A 288 -10.98 -11.87 2.36
CA MET A 288 -12.20 -11.18 1.93
C MET A 288 -12.15 -10.82 0.45
N MET A 289 -11.07 -10.19 -0.01
CA MET A 289 -10.91 -9.84 -1.43
C MET A 289 -10.91 -11.08 -2.32
N ALA A 290 -10.23 -12.16 -1.91
CA ALA A 290 -10.22 -13.42 -2.63
C ALA A 290 -11.63 -14.06 -2.68
N ALA A 291 -12.37 -14.07 -1.58
CA ALA A 291 -13.74 -14.59 -1.51
C ALA A 291 -14.73 -13.79 -2.39
N ILE A 292 -14.52 -12.48 -2.52
CA ILE A 292 -15.30 -11.63 -3.43
C ILE A 292 -15.03 -12.01 -4.90
N LEU A 293 -13.77 -12.28 -5.23
CA LEU A 293 -13.32 -12.50 -6.61
C LEU A 293 -13.52 -13.94 -7.11
N VAL A 294 -13.67 -14.92 -6.23
CA VAL A 294 -13.65 -16.35 -6.60
C VAL A 294 -14.73 -16.74 -7.60
N LYS A 295 -15.89 -16.07 -7.57
CA LYS A 295 -17.00 -16.36 -8.51
C LYS A 295 -16.64 -15.97 -9.95
N ASP A 296 -15.92 -14.84 -10.10
CA ASP A 296 -15.54 -14.31 -11.42
C ASP A 296 -14.23 -14.95 -11.92
N TYR A 297 -13.36 -15.38 -10.99
CA TYR A 297 -12.04 -15.95 -11.27
C TYR A 297 -11.82 -17.28 -10.53
N PRO A 298 -12.62 -18.34 -10.81
CA PRO A 298 -12.43 -19.65 -10.17
C PRO A 298 -11.08 -20.26 -10.53
N ASN A 299 -10.49 -21.01 -9.59
CA ASN A 299 -9.18 -21.67 -9.73
C ASN A 299 -8.00 -20.73 -10.04
N SER A 300 -8.16 -19.42 -9.81
CA SER A 300 -7.11 -18.42 -10.04
C SER A 300 -6.04 -18.44 -8.96
N THR A 301 -4.95 -17.69 -9.21
CA THR A 301 -3.84 -17.52 -8.28
C THR A 301 -3.92 -16.15 -7.60
N ILE A 302 -3.87 -16.12 -6.27
CA ILE A 302 -3.78 -14.88 -5.49
C ILE A 302 -2.33 -14.66 -5.09
N VAL A 303 -1.75 -13.53 -5.53
CA VAL A 303 -0.38 -13.14 -5.19
C VAL A 303 -0.42 -12.32 -3.90
N THR A 304 0.38 -12.73 -2.91
CA THR A 304 0.49 -12.03 -1.62
C THR A 304 1.94 -11.76 -1.24
N ASP A 305 2.14 -10.94 -0.22
CA ASP A 305 3.46 -10.82 0.39
C ASP A 305 3.87 -12.08 1.18
N SER A 306 5.13 -12.13 1.59
CA SER A 306 5.77 -13.31 2.17
C SER A 306 5.35 -13.63 3.61
N VAL A 307 4.77 -12.65 4.34
CA VAL A 307 4.47 -12.77 5.78
C VAL A 307 3.06 -13.27 6.11
N THR A 308 2.31 -13.68 5.09
CA THR A 308 0.96 -14.25 5.28
C THR A 308 0.99 -15.59 6.00
N SER A 309 -0.08 -15.86 6.76
CA SER A 309 -0.28 -17.08 7.55
C SER A 309 -0.46 -18.34 6.69
N ASP A 310 -0.11 -19.50 7.25
CA ASP A 310 -0.48 -20.79 6.66
C ASP A 310 -1.99 -21.05 6.77
N LYS A 311 -2.69 -20.42 7.71
CA LYS A 311 -4.16 -20.46 7.82
C LYS A 311 -4.83 -19.75 6.65
N LEU A 312 -4.25 -18.64 6.16
CA LEU A 312 -4.71 -18.01 4.94
C LEU A 312 -4.54 -18.96 3.73
N THR A 313 -3.41 -19.68 3.63
CA THR A 313 -3.23 -20.68 2.57
C THR A 313 -4.31 -21.77 2.64
N ALA A 314 -4.57 -22.28 3.84
CA ALA A 314 -5.60 -23.31 4.04
C ALA A 314 -6.99 -22.81 3.61
N PHE A 315 -7.33 -21.55 3.90
CA PHE A 315 -8.58 -20.93 3.47
C PHE A 315 -8.65 -20.74 1.95
N LEU A 316 -7.61 -20.16 1.35
CA LEU A 316 -7.60 -19.90 -0.10
C LEU A 316 -7.64 -21.19 -0.91
N GLU A 317 -6.87 -22.20 -0.55
CA GLU A 317 -6.73 -23.44 -1.30
C GLU A 317 -7.81 -24.47 -0.92
N GLY A 318 -8.12 -24.61 0.38
CA GLY A 318 -9.09 -25.58 0.88
C GLY A 318 -10.54 -25.15 0.71
N GLU A 319 -10.89 -23.91 1.04
CA GLU A 319 -12.26 -23.44 1.04
C GLU A 319 -12.65 -22.75 -0.29
N LEU A 320 -11.76 -21.92 -0.84
CA LEU A 320 -12.04 -21.17 -2.06
C LEU A 320 -11.53 -21.88 -3.33
N HIS A 321 -10.75 -22.94 -3.19
CA HIS A 321 -10.12 -23.66 -4.32
C HIS A 321 -9.30 -22.75 -5.25
N LEU A 322 -8.67 -21.72 -4.66
CA LEU A 322 -7.73 -20.82 -5.31
C LEU A 322 -6.31 -21.31 -5.07
N LYS A 323 -5.33 -20.74 -5.78
CA LYS A 323 -3.90 -20.99 -5.53
C LYS A 323 -3.33 -19.83 -4.75
N HIS A 324 -2.56 -20.10 -3.70
CA HIS A 324 -1.85 -19.09 -2.93
C HIS A 324 -0.40 -18.96 -3.40
N HIS A 325 -0.02 -17.78 -3.88
CA HIS A 325 1.34 -17.50 -4.34
C HIS A 325 1.97 -16.40 -3.48
N ARG A 326 2.74 -16.80 -2.45
CA ARG A 326 3.52 -15.87 -1.63
C ARG A 326 4.73 -15.39 -2.41
N PHE A 327 4.94 -14.07 -2.43
CA PHE A 327 6.08 -13.45 -3.12
C PHE A 327 6.81 -12.46 -2.21
N GLN A 328 7.80 -11.77 -2.74
CA GLN A 328 8.57 -10.78 -1.99
C GLN A 328 7.68 -9.61 -1.55
N ARG A 329 7.81 -9.18 -0.30
CA ARG A 329 7.11 -8.02 0.25
C ARG A 329 7.46 -6.74 -0.52
N GLY A 330 6.49 -5.85 -0.63
CA GLY A 330 6.54 -4.58 -1.36
C GLY A 330 5.53 -4.57 -2.50
N TYR A 331 4.66 -3.57 -2.49
CA TYR A 331 3.52 -3.49 -3.41
C TYR A 331 3.92 -3.68 -4.89
N LYS A 332 5.03 -3.07 -5.33
CA LYS A 332 5.55 -3.27 -6.69
C LYS A 332 5.95 -4.71 -6.97
N ASN A 333 6.53 -5.42 -5.99
CA ASN A 333 6.94 -6.80 -6.16
C ASN A 333 5.74 -7.71 -6.41
N VAL A 334 4.71 -7.63 -5.56
CA VAL A 334 3.50 -8.46 -5.70
C VAL A 334 2.70 -8.10 -6.95
N ILE A 335 2.63 -6.82 -7.33
CA ILE A 335 1.97 -6.36 -8.56
C ILE A 335 2.71 -6.88 -9.80
N ASN A 336 4.03 -6.72 -9.87
CA ASN A 336 4.83 -7.17 -11.01
C ASN A 336 4.77 -8.69 -11.15
N GLU A 337 4.78 -9.44 -10.04
CA GLU A 337 4.61 -10.89 -10.08
C GLU A 337 3.21 -11.30 -10.58
N CYS A 338 2.17 -10.59 -10.14
CA CYS A 338 0.82 -10.81 -10.63
C CYS A 338 0.70 -10.56 -12.15
N LYS A 339 1.31 -9.47 -12.66
CA LYS A 339 1.40 -9.18 -14.10
C LYS A 339 2.14 -10.28 -14.84
N ARG A 340 3.33 -10.68 -14.36
CA ARG A 340 4.14 -11.75 -14.94
C ARG A 340 3.38 -13.08 -15.06
N LEU A 341 2.65 -13.48 -14.01
CA LEU A 341 1.83 -14.69 -14.03
C LEU A 341 0.75 -14.60 -15.13
N ASN A 342 0.07 -13.47 -15.26
CA ASN A 342 -0.93 -13.29 -16.30
C ASN A 342 -0.33 -13.29 -17.72
N GLU A 343 0.87 -12.76 -17.91
CA GLU A 343 1.62 -12.81 -19.18
C GLU A 343 1.99 -14.25 -19.55
N GLU A 344 2.27 -15.10 -18.56
CA GLU A 344 2.53 -16.52 -18.74
C GLU A 344 1.26 -17.39 -18.87
N GLY A 345 0.08 -16.76 -18.88
CA GLY A 345 -1.20 -17.46 -19.04
C GLY A 345 -1.80 -18.01 -17.73
N VAL A 346 -1.21 -17.69 -16.58
CA VAL A 346 -1.76 -18.02 -15.26
C VAL A 346 -2.73 -16.92 -14.84
N VAL A 347 -4.00 -17.26 -14.65
CA VAL A 347 -5.00 -16.27 -14.21
C VAL A 347 -4.69 -15.83 -12.79
N SER A 348 -4.33 -14.56 -12.62
CA SER A 348 -4.08 -13.92 -11.32
C SER A 348 -4.81 -12.58 -11.28
N PRO A 349 -5.98 -12.49 -10.63
CA PRO A 349 -6.81 -11.28 -10.62
C PRO A 349 -6.40 -10.27 -9.55
N LEU A 350 -5.61 -10.68 -8.56
CA LEU A 350 -5.32 -9.91 -7.36
C LEU A 350 -3.87 -10.08 -6.91
N ALA A 351 -3.20 -8.95 -6.72
CA ALA A 351 -2.00 -8.81 -5.92
C ALA A 351 -2.34 -8.02 -4.66
N ILE A 352 -2.05 -8.54 -3.46
CA ILE A 352 -2.46 -7.93 -2.21
C ILE A 352 -1.45 -8.21 -1.09
N GLU A 353 -1.24 -7.23 -0.22
CA GLU A 353 -0.32 -7.34 0.91
C GLU A 353 -1.04 -7.26 2.26
N THR A 354 -0.42 -7.83 3.28
CA THR A 354 -0.87 -7.70 4.68
C THR A 354 -0.91 -6.24 5.16
N SER A 355 -0.22 -5.34 4.48
CA SER A 355 -0.20 -3.89 4.77
C SER A 355 -1.46 -3.13 4.35
N GLY A 356 -2.39 -3.78 3.64
CA GLY A 356 -3.60 -3.15 3.12
C GLY A 356 -3.47 -2.61 1.69
N HIS A 357 -2.30 -2.74 1.04
CA HIS A 357 -2.14 -2.52 -0.39
C HIS A 357 -2.84 -3.62 -1.19
N GLY A 358 -3.53 -3.25 -2.25
CA GLY A 358 -4.16 -4.24 -3.11
C GLY A 358 -4.45 -3.72 -4.51
N ALA A 359 -4.05 -4.52 -5.50
CA ALA A 359 -4.13 -4.20 -6.91
C ALA A 359 -4.92 -5.28 -7.66
N LEU A 360 -6.02 -4.86 -8.29
CA LEU A 360 -6.86 -5.74 -9.07
C LEU A 360 -6.53 -5.62 -10.56
N LYS A 361 -6.47 -6.77 -11.26
CA LYS A 361 -6.28 -6.82 -12.71
C LYS A 361 -7.31 -5.97 -13.46
N GLU A 362 -8.57 -6.01 -13.03
CA GLU A 362 -9.66 -5.25 -13.62
C GLU A 362 -9.56 -3.73 -13.40
N ASN A 363 -8.72 -3.30 -12.45
CA ASN A 363 -8.40 -1.90 -12.16
C ASN A 363 -6.93 -1.57 -12.53
N TYR A 364 -6.47 -2.06 -13.68
CA TYR A 364 -5.16 -1.78 -14.28
C TYR A 364 -3.97 -2.20 -13.41
N TYR A 365 -4.14 -3.14 -12.49
CA TYR A 365 -3.15 -3.50 -11.47
C TYR A 365 -2.70 -2.29 -10.62
N LEU A 366 -3.61 -1.34 -10.46
CA LEU A 366 -3.41 -0.17 -9.63
C LEU A 366 -3.55 -0.54 -8.15
N ASP A 367 -2.59 -0.11 -7.35
CA ASP A 367 -2.68 -0.15 -5.90
C ASP A 367 -3.69 0.89 -5.42
N ASP A 368 -4.89 0.42 -5.00
CA ASP A 368 -6.07 1.28 -4.86
C ASP A 368 -6.97 0.83 -3.71
N GLY A 369 -6.77 1.46 -2.55
CA GLY A 369 -7.58 1.20 -1.35
C GLY A 369 -9.06 1.58 -1.54
N ALA A 370 -9.35 2.66 -2.28
CA ALA A 370 -10.72 3.06 -2.53
C ALA A 370 -11.44 2.08 -3.47
N TYR A 371 -10.77 1.52 -4.46
CA TYR A 371 -11.37 0.50 -5.33
C TYR A 371 -11.61 -0.82 -4.59
N MET A 372 -10.70 -1.22 -3.68
CA MET A 372 -10.98 -2.36 -2.79
C MET A 372 -12.21 -2.11 -1.91
N ALA A 373 -12.39 -0.89 -1.39
CA ALA A 373 -13.60 -0.51 -0.67
C ALA A 373 -14.85 -0.62 -1.57
N VAL A 374 -14.77 -0.23 -2.84
CA VAL A 374 -15.85 -0.44 -3.83
C VAL A 374 -16.23 -1.91 -3.94
N LYS A 375 -15.25 -2.80 -4.08
CA LYS A 375 -15.51 -4.26 -4.15
C LYS A 375 -16.20 -4.77 -2.87
N LEU A 376 -15.75 -4.29 -1.71
CA LEU A 376 -16.32 -4.66 -0.42
C LEU A 376 -17.78 -4.18 -0.28
N LEU A 377 -18.07 -2.93 -0.69
CA LEU A 377 -19.43 -2.36 -0.68
C LEU A 377 -20.38 -3.12 -1.59
N ILE A 378 -19.95 -3.48 -2.79
CA ILE A 378 -20.74 -4.29 -3.72
C ILE A 378 -21.03 -5.67 -3.12
N ALA A 379 -20.04 -6.31 -2.50
CA ALA A 379 -20.21 -7.59 -1.83
C ALA A 379 -21.17 -7.49 -0.63
N ALA A 380 -21.04 -6.43 0.19
CA ALA A 380 -21.93 -6.19 1.33
C ALA A 380 -23.40 -6.04 0.89
N ALA A 381 -23.65 -5.27 -0.17
CA ALA A 381 -24.99 -5.09 -0.70
C ALA A 381 -25.58 -6.40 -1.27
N LYS A 382 -24.77 -7.19 -2.00
CA LYS A 382 -25.19 -8.48 -2.56
C LYS A 382 -25.47 -9.52 -1.48
N THR A 383 -24.60 -9.66 -0.47
CA THR A 383 -24.83 -10.61 0.64
C THR A 383 -26.07 -10.22 1.46
N LYS A 384 -26.29 -8.92 1.71
CA LYS A 384 -27.50 -8.41 2.38
C LYS A 384 -28.76 -8.74 1.57
N ALA A 385 -28.74 -8.59 0.25
CA ALA A 385 -29.87 -8.96 -0.61
C ALA A 385 -30.17 -10.47 -0.60
N GLU A 386 -29.15 -11.32 -0.33
CA GLU A 386 -29.31 -12.76 -0.13
C GLU A 386 -29.75 -13.13 1.31
N GLY A 387 -29.98 -12.16 2.19
CA GLY A 387 -30.31 -12.40 3.60
C GLY A 387 -29.12 -12.88 4.44
N LYS A 388 -27.89 -12.64 3.99
CA LYS A 388 -26.64 -13.00 4.67
C LYS A 388 -25.91 -11.75 5.16
N ILE A 389 -24.93 -11.96 6.01
CA ILE A 389 -24.00 -10.91 6.47
C ILE A 389 -22.65 -11.05 5.73
N LEU A 390 -21.95 -9.95 5.57
CA LEU A 390 -20.67 -9.90 4.84
C LEU A 390 -19.63 -10.84 5.46
N ASN A 391 -19.57 -10.95 6.80
CA ASN A 391 -18.66 -11.82 7.56
C ASN A 391 -18.71 -13.29 7.10
N SER A 392 -19.89 -13.74 6.63
CA SER A 392 -20.07 -15.14 6.18
C SER A 392 -19.15 -15.55 5.02
N LEU A 393 -18.61 -14.58 4.28
CA LEU A 393 -17.67 -14.86 3.19
C LEU A 393 -16.33 -15.41 3.69
N ILE A 394 -15.96 -15.10 4.92
CA ILE A 394 -14.69 -15.54 5.54
C ILE A 394 -14.88 -16.23 6.89
N GLU A 395 -16.07 -16.72 7.21
CA GLU A 395 -16.38 -17.38 8.49
C GLU A 395 -15.51 -18.60 8.77
N LYS A 396 -15.00 -19.24 7.73
CA LYS A 396 -14.11 -20.41 7.82
C LYS A 396 -12.62 -20.05 7.89
N LEU A 397 -12.27 -18.76 7.81
CA LEU A 397 -10.90 -18.34 8.02
C LEU A 397 -10.55 -18.49 9.50
N GLU A 398 -9.63 -19.40 9.80
CA GLU A 398 -9.14 -19.55 11.18
C GLU A 398 -8.30 -18.32 11.58
N PRO A 399 -8.53 -17.74 12.77
CA PRO A 399 -7.70 -16.65 13.26
C PRO A 399 -6.27 -17.13 13.58
N GLN A 400 -5.30 -16.22 13.46
CA GLN A 400 -3.96 -16.46 13.98
C GLN A 400 -4.02 -16.60 15.52
N PHE A 401 -3.29 -17.57 16.06
CA PHE A 401 -3.33 -17.84 17.50
C PHE A 401 -2.31 -17.00 18.27
N GLU A 402 -1.03 -17.12 17.90
CA GLU A 402 0.07 -16.33 18.45
C GLU A 402 0.94 -15.80 17.33
N THR A 403 1.35 -14.53 17.40
CA THR A 403 2.27 -13.92 16.45
C THR A 403 3.32 -13.07 17.14
N ALA A 404 4.52 -13.03 16.59
CA ALA A 404 5.57 -12.10 16.99
C ALA A 404 6.37 -11.60 15.79
N GLU A 405 6.78 -10.33 15.87
CA GLU A 405 7.72 -9.74 14.91
C GLU A 405 8.92 -9.17 15.67
N TYR A 406 10.11 -9.58 15.25
CA TYR A 406 11.37 -9.08 15.77
C TYR A 406 12.15 -8.37 14.70
N ARG A 407 12.78 -7.25 15.01
CA ARG A 407 13.67 -6.51 14.12
C ARG A 407 15.10 -6.61 14.63
N LEU A 408 15.86 -7.54 14.05
CA LEU A 408 17.24 -7.83 14.41
C LEU A 408 18.15 -6.80 13.77
N LYS A 409 18.78 -5.92 14.51
CA LYS A 409 19.63 -4.86 13.97
C LYS A 409 20.95 -5.43 13.44
N LEU A 410 21.32 -4.99 12.23
CA LEU A 410 22.64 -5.24 11.63
C LEU A 410 23.56 -4.08 11.92
N LYS A 411 24.76 -4.38 12.42
CA LYS A 411 25.83 -3.41 12.69
C LYS A 411 26.78 -3.37 11.50
N GLY A 412 27.44 -2.23 11.28
CA GLY A 412 28.43 -2.07 10.21
C GLY A 412 27.86 -1.44 8.93
N GLU A 413 28.79 -1.02 8.05
CA GLU A 413 28.45 -0.26 6.85
C GLU A 413 27.88 -1.13 5.72
N ASP A 414 28.38 -2.37 5.58
CA ASP A 414 27.91 -3.31 4.54
C ASP A 414 26.90 -4.30 5.10
N PHE A 415 25.81 -3.78 5.64
CA PHE A 415 24.75 -4.59 6.24
C PHE A 415 24.06 -5.54 5.22
N LYS A 416 24.10 -5.21 3.91
CA LYS A 416 23.48 -6.06 2.87
C LYS A 416 24.26 -7.33 2.65
N ALA A 417 25.58 -7.23 2.45
CA ALA A 417 26.42 -8.41 2.28
C ALA A 417 26.47 -9.25 3.55
N TYR A 418 26.50 -8.60 4.73
CA TYR A 418 26.48 -9.34 5.99
C TYR A 418 25.14 -10.05 6.23
N GLY A 419 24.02 -9.42 5.96
CA GLY A 419 22.69 -10.05 6.05
C GLY A 419 22.52 -11.25 5.12
N ALA A 420 23.10 -11.19 3.92
CA ALA A 420 23.12 -12.32 3.00
C ALA A 420 23.92 -13.52 3.59
N LYS A 421 25.07 -13.27 4.21
CA LYS A 421 25.85 -14.31 4.92
C LYS A 421 25.08 -14.92 6.09
N VAL A 422 24.33 -14.07 6.85
CA VAL A 422 23.48 -14.56 7.94
C VAL A 422 22.41 -15.49 7.39
N LEU A 423 21.70 -15.13 6.30
CA LEU A 423 20.68 -15.98 5.68
C LEU A 423 21.25 -17.31 5.17
N GLU A 424 22.44 -17.31 4.56
CA GLU A 424 23.11 -18.51 4.10
C GLU A 424 23.43 -19.45 5.27
N ALA A 425 24.08 -18.92 6.32
CA ALA A 425 24.44 -19.70 7.51
C ALA A 425 23.19 -20.17 8.29
N PHE A 426 22.15 -19.33 8.40
CA PHE A 426 20.87 -19.69 8.98
C PHE A 426 20.23 -20.87 8.25
N THR A 427 20.24 -20.83 6.90
CA THR A 427 19.72 -21.91 6.05
C THR A 427 20.49 -23.22 6.29
N ALA A 428 21.83 -23.16 6.35
CA ALA A 428 22.66 -24.33 6.61
C ALA A 428 22.37 -24.95 7.97
N ARG A 429 22.31 -24.13 9.03
CA ARG A 429 22.00 -24.57 10.39
C ARG A 429 20.60 -25.17 10.52
N ALA A 430 19.60 -24.55 9.83
CA ALA A 430 18.24 -25.09 9.83
C ALA A 430 18.17 -26.48 9.17
N LYS A 431 18.91 -26.70 8.06
CA LYS A 431 19.04 -28.02 7.43
C LYS A 431 19.72 -29.02 8.33
N GLU A 432 20.81 -28.65 9.01
CA GLU A 432 21.54 -29.51 9.94
C GLU A 432 20.66 -29.96 11.12
N LYS A 433 19.79 -29.06 11.60
CA LYS A 433 18.78 -29.37 12.63
C LYS A 433 17.60 -30.19 12.10
N GLY A 434 17.51 -30.43 10.80
CA GLY A 434 16.41 -31.17 10.20
C GLY A 434 15.10 -30.38 10.10
N TYR A 435 15.15 -29.05 10.19
CA TYR A 435 13.95 -28.22 10.07
C TYR A 435 13.45 -28.19 8.63
N HIS A 436 12.12 -28.15 8.47
CA HIS A 436 11.49 -28.10 7.15
C HIS A 436 11.52 -26.68 6.58
N ILE A 437 12.41 -26.44 5.62
CA ILE A 437 12.48 -25.18 4.87
C ILE A 437 11.44 -25.23 3.75
N VAL A 438 10.54 -24.25 3.74
CA VAL A 438 9.44 -24.14 2.76
C VAL A 438 10.00 -23.79 1.38
N THR A 439 9.58 -24.54 0.37
CA THR A 439 9.93 -24.30 -1.05
C THR A 439 8.72 -24.53 -1.95
N PRO A 440 8.48 -23.67 -2.99
CA PRO A 440 9.25 -22.46 -3.29
C PRO A 440 9.09 -21.38 -2.23
N ASN A 441 10.10 -20.54 -2.06
CA ASN A 441 10.07 -19.34 -1.22
C ASN A 441 10.89 -18.24 -1.91
N TYR A 442 10.33 -17.06 -2.05
CA TYR A 442 10.88 -15.98 -2.86
C TYR A 442 11.52 -14.86 -2.03
N GLU A 443 11.36 -14.90 -0.71
CA GLU A 443 11.95 -13.92 0.20
C GLU A 443 12.49 -14.59 1.47
N GLY A 444 13.76 -14.35 1.77
CA GLY A 444 14.38 -14.84 2.99
C GLY A 444 14.34 -16.37 3.15
N VAL A 445 14.18 -16.84 4.37
CA VAL A 445 14.11 -18.28 4.71
C VAL A 445 12.88 -18.52 5.59
N ARG A 446 11.90 -19.24 5.06
CA ARG A 446 10.71 -19.69 5.80
C ARG A 446 10.87 -21.10 6.27
N ILE A 447 10.68 -21.34 7.56
CA ILE A 447 10.70 -22.65 8.21
C ILE A 447 9.32 -22.98 8.73
N SER A 448 8.81 -24.18 8.44
CA SER A 448 7.57 -24.72 9.01
C SER A 448 7.90 -25.72 10.11
N PHE A 449 7.18 -25.62 11.22
CA PHE A 449 7.37 -26.47 12.43
C PHE A 449 6.15 -27.35 12.65
N LYS A 450 6.41 -28.64 12.95
CA LYS A 450 5.39 -29.63 13.35
C LYS A 450 5.97 -30.52 14.45
N GLY A 451 5.23 -30.72 15.55
CA GLY A 451 5.63 -31.60 16.65
C GLY A 451 5.87 -30.87 17.95
N GLU A 452 7.11 -30.60 18.34
CA GLU A 452 7.45 -29.92 19.60
C GLU A 452 6.88 -28.49 19.69
N ALA A 453 6.86 -27.79 18.55
CA ALA A 453 6.11 -26.56 18.32
C ALA A 453 5.42 -26.67 16.96
N ASN A 454 4.29 -25.95 16.79
CA ASN A 454 3.56 -25.94 15.53
C ASN A 454 3.40 -24.50 15.05
N GLY A 455 3.75 -24.25 13.79
CA GLY A 455 3.71 -22.91 13.22
C GLY A 455 4.80 -22.69 12.18
N TRP A 456 5.22 -21.44 12.01
CA TRP A 456 6.27 -21.08 11.08
C TRP A 456 7.08 -19.87 11.57
N ALA A 457 8.27 -19.72 10.99
CA ALA A 457 9.09 -18.53 11.12
C ALA A 457 9.65 -18.12 9.75
N LEU A 458 9.74 -16.83 9.51
CA LEU A 458 10.37 -16.25 8.32
C LEU A 458 11.41 -15.23 8.72
N LEU A 459 12.68 -15.53 8.44
CA LEU A 459 13.77 -14.58 8.53
C LEU A 459 14.04 -13.99 7.15
N ARG A 460 14.02 -12.66 7.04
CA ARG A 460 14.31 -11.95 5.79
C ARG A 460 15.24 -10.76 6.03
N GLN A 461 15.77 -10.19 4.98
CA GLN A 461 16.55 -8.97 5.05
C GLN A 461 15.68 -7.79 4.67
N SER A 462 15.76 -6.67 5.43
CA SER A 462 15.11 -5.42 5.03
C SER A 462 15.74 -4.87 3.74
N LEU A 463 14.91 -4.35 2.86
CA LEU A 463 15.37 -3.73 1.60
C LEU A 463 16.04 -2.36 1.85
N HIS A 464 15.64 -1.67 2.91
CA HIS A 464 15.99 -0.26 3.14
C HIS A 464 16.79 -0.04 4.41
N ASP A 465 16.49 -0.77 5.47
CA ASP A 465 17.05 -0.55 6.80
C ASP A 465 18.11 -1.60 7.16
N PRO A 466 19.09 -1.27 8.00
CA PRO A 466 20.08 -2.20 8.49
C PRO A 466 19.49 -3.15 9.54
N ASN A 467 18.48 -3.92 9.17
CA ASN A 467 17.86 -4.92 10.03
C ASN A 467 17.40 -6.17 9.26
N MET A 468 17.19 -7.25 10.01
CA MET A 468 16.61 -8.49 9.54
C MET A 468 15.30 -8.73 10.30
N PRO A 469 14.13 -8.50 9.68
CA PRO A 469 12.86 -8.87 10.27
C PRO A 469 12.73 -10.39 10.40
N LEU A 470 12.27 -10.84 11.57
CA LEU A 470 11.87 -12.21 11.84
C LEU A 470 10.39 -12.20 12.22
N ASN A 471 9.56 -12.81 11.40
CA ASN A 471 8.16 -13.03 11.70
C ASN A 471 7.98 -14.46 12.20
N VAL A 472 7.19 -14.64 13.26
CA VAL A 472 6.88 -15.94 13.88
C VAL A 472 5.38 -16.04 14.08
N GLU A 473 4.81 -17.20 13.76
CA GLU A 473 3.44 -17.57 14.08
C GLU A 473 3.42 -18.94 14.78
N GLY A 474 2.73 -19.00 15.91
CA GLY A 474 2.45 -20.21 16.65
C GLY A 474 0.99 -20.63 16.49
N ASN A 475 0.73 -21.93 16.32
CA ASN A 475 -0.60 -22.49 16.13
C ASN A 475 -1.27 -22.96 17.43
N GLY A 476 -0.55 -22.95 18.56
CA GLY A 476 -1.03 -23.31 19.89
C GLY A 476 -0.37 -22.46 20.96
N GLU A 477 -0.81 -22.63 22.21
CA GLU A 477 -0.32 -21.89 23.36
C GLU A 477 1.17 -22.14 23.60
N GLY A 478 1.97 -21.06 23.61
CA GLY A 478 3.41 -21.08 23.81
C GLY A 478 4.23 -21.55 22.60
N ASP A 479 3.60 -21.88 21.46
CA ASP A 479 4.32 -22.30 20.26
C ASP A 479 5.18 -21.17 19.70
N CYS A 480 4.69 -19.93 19.71
CA CYS A 480 5.45 -18.77 19.28
C CYS A 480 6.75 -18.60 20.09
N ALA A 481 6.67 -18.75 21.41
CA ALA A 481 7.85 -18.65 22.28
C ALA A 481 8.87 -19.77 22.01
N LYS A 482 8.41 -21.02 21.82
CA LYS A 482 9.30 -22.15 21.46
C LYS A 482 9.98 -21.93 20.12
N ILE A 483 9.23 -21.54 19.09
CA ILE A 483 9.79 -21.24 17.75
C ILE A 483 10.81 -20.11 17.87
N THR A 484 10.49 -19.04 18.62
CA THR A 484 11.43 -17.93 18.84
C THR A 484 12.73 -18.40 19.49
N ALA A 485 12.66 -19.30 20.47
CA ALA A 485 13.85 -19.88 21.10
C ALA A 485 14.69 -20.69 20.09
N MET A 486 14.05 -21.48 19.23
CA MET A 486 14.73 -22.21 18.13
C MET A 486 15.41 -21.24 17.15
N MET A 487 14.74 -20.13 16.81
CA MET A 487 15.32 -19.11 15.93
C MET A 487 16.50 -18.41 16.60
N LYS A 488 16.42 -18.07 17.89
CA LYS A 488 17.53 -17.49 18.65
C LYS A 488 18.76 -18.41 18.62
N GLU A 489 18.59 -19.73 18.75
CA GLU A 489 19.69 -20.69 18.63
C GLU A 489 20.34 -20.64 17.27
N LEU A 490 19.55 -20.67 16.18
CA LEU A 490 20.06 -20.61 14.81
C LEU A 490 20.79 -19.29 14.50
N LEU A 491 20.39 -18.20 15.17
CA LEU A 491 20.92 -16.85 14.95
C LEU A 491 22.05 -16.47 15.94
N SER A 492 22.45 -17.38 16.82
CA SER A 492 23.53 -17.15 17.78
C SER A 492 24.90 -17.09 17.10
N GLY A 493 25.84 -16.31 17.66
CA GLY A 493 27.24 -16.27 17.25
C GLY A 493 27.56 -15.39 16.05
N PHE A 494 26.62 -14.56 15.57
CA PHE A 494 26.89 -13.53 14.56
C PHE A 494 27.25 -12.21 15.26
N ASP A 495 28.48 -11.75 15.08
CA ASP A 495 29.07 -10.59 15.78
C ASP A 495 28.43 -9.23 15.42
N GLN A 496 27.92 -9.11 14.19
CA GLN A 496 27.26 -7.89 13.70
C GLN A 496 25.72 -7.97 13.69
N LEU A 497 25.12 -9.06 14.20
CA LEU A 497 23.68 -9.21 14.33
C LEU A 497 23.28 -9.04 15.81
N ASP A 498 22.46 -8.04 16.09
CA ASP A 498 21.93 -7.80 17.42
C ASP A 498 20.65 -8.61 17.65
N ILE A 499 20.76 -9.64 18.46
CA ILE A 499 19.64 -10.52 18.83
C ILE A 499 19.10 -10.25 20.25
N SER A 500 19.53 -9.15 20.90
CA SER A 500 19.11 -8.79 22.26
C SER A 500 17.60 -8.52 22.38
N VAL A 501 16.93 -8.31 21.26
CA VAL A 501 15.47 -8.14 21.21
C VAL A 501 14.71 -9.38 21.67
N PHE A 502 15.31 -10.57 21.62
CA PHE A 502 14.70 -11.80 22.14
C PHE A 502 14.71 -11.91 23.67
N ASP A 503 15.42 -11.03 24.37
CA ASP A 503 15.57 -11.05 25.83
C ASP A 503 14.65 -10.00 26.51
N LYS A 504 13.86 -9.29 25.73
CA LYS A 504 12.87 -8.29 26.17
C LYS A 504 11.47 -8.88 26.17
#